data_08a654f06ae1c08a4892795ae41fc19d
#
_entry.id   08a654f06ae1c08a4892795ae41fc19d
#
_cell.length_a   1.000
_cell.length_b   1.000
_cell.length_c   1.000
_cell.angle_alpha   90.00
_cell.angle_beta   90.00
_cell.angle_gamma   90.00
#
_symmetry.space_group_name_H-M   'P 1'
#
loop_
_entity.id
_entity.type
_entity.pdbx_description
1 polymer ?
#
loop_
_entity_poly.entity_id
_entity_poly.type
_entity_poly.pdbx_seq_one_letter_code
_entity_poly.pdbx_strand_id
1 'polypeptide(L)'
;MKPLTEREEEVMNFFWESGALSVRDDAALHDEPRPSRTTVATFVKFLEQKGYLDHKAESTGFIYFPIIEREDYCGHNLKSVIRRYFDNSVQNVVNFLIKSEEYSDDEAKELILQVFDKRK
;
A
#
# COMPACT_ATOMS: atom_id res chain seq x y z
N MET A 1 10.70 -6.95 3.51
CA MET A 1 10.02 -5.74 3.00
C MET A 1 10.02 -4.69 4.12
N LYS A 2 10.62 -3.55 3.86
CA LYS A 2 10.71 -2.48 4.87
C LYS A 2 9.38 -1.74 5.00
N PRO A 3 8.97 -1.37 6.23
CA PRO A 3 7.71 -0.66 6.41
C PRO A 3 7.79 0.76 5.87
N LEU A 4 6.66 1.26 5.37
CA LEU A 4 6.51 2.64 4.92
C LEU A 4 5.88 3.49 6.02
N THR A 5 6.32 4.74 6.12
CA THR A 5 5.60 5.73 6.92
C THR A 5 4.32 6.13 6.18
N GLU A 6 3.40 6.77 6.89
CA GLU A 6 2.14 7.23 6.30
C GLU A 6 2.36 8.16 5.10
N ARG A 7 3.32 9.08 5.21
CA ARG A 7 3.63 10.01 4.12
C ARG A 7 4.31 9.32 2.93
N GLU A 8 5.20 8.37 3.20
CA GLU A 8 5.78 7.55 2.14
C GLU A 8 4.70 6.74 1.42
N GLU A 9 3.73 6.24 2.15
CA GLU A 9 2.61 5.48 1.57
C GLU A 9 1.74 6.36 0.68
N GLU A 10 1.47 7.61 1.08
CA GLU A 10 0.74 8.58 0.24
C GLU A 10 1.44 8.80 -1.10
N VAL A 11 2.75 9.02 -1.07
CA VAL A 11 3.55 9.20 -2.28
C VAL A 11 3.56 7.92 -3.12
N MET A 12 3.73 6.76 -2.49
CA MET A 12 3.78 5.48 -3.18
C MET A 12 2.45 5.12 -3.84
N ASN A 13 1.33 5.49 -3.24
CA ASN A 13 0.00 5.22 -3.79
C ASN A 13 -0.19 5.79 -5.19
N PHE A 14 0.34 6.97 -5.47
CA PHE A 14 0.24 7.58 -6.80
C PHE A 14 1.01 6.77 -7.84
N PHE A 15 2.17 6.21 -7.47
CA PHE A 15 2.90 5.31 -8.35
C PHE A 15 2.13 4.01 -8.62
N TRP A 16 1.51 3.44 -7.60
CA TRP A 16 0.69 2.23 -7.79
C TRP A 16 -0.52 2.49 -8.68
N GLU A 17 -1.14 3.65 -8.56
CA GLU A 17 -2.30 4.01 -9.38
C GLU A 17 -1.93 4.36 -10.82
N SER A 18 -0.83 5.08 -11.02
CA SER A 18 -0.45 5.66 -12.31
C SER A 18 0.65 4.91 -13.03
N GLY A 19 1.40 4.06 -12.33
CA GLY A 19 2.55 3.37 -12.90
C GLY A 19 3.81 4.21 -12.80
N ALA A 20 4.35 4.65 -13.94
CA ALA A 20 5.58 5.44 -13.97
C ALA A 20 5.28 6.93 -13.86
N LEU A 21 5.96 7.63 -12.97
CA LEU A 21 5.79 9.08 -12.75
C LEU A 21 7.15 9.74 -12.51
N SER A 22 7.25 11.03 -12.90
CA SER A 22 8.31 11.90 -12.42
C SER A 22 7.96 12.39 -11.01
N VAL A 23 8.93 12.92 -10.28
CA VAL A 23 8.68 13.58 -8.99
C VAL A 23 7.68 14.72 -9.14
N ARG A 24 7.83 15.51 -10.22
CA ARG A 24 6.91 16.61 -10.52
C ARG A 24 5.47 16.14 -10.66
N ASP A 25 5.26 15.05 -11.39
CA ASP A 25 3.91 14.53 -11.65
C ASP A 25 3.30 13.95 -10.37
N ASP A 26 4.07 13.23 -9.56
CA ASP A 26 3.60 12.75 -8.26
C ASP A 26 3.19 13.93 -7.37
N ALA A 27 4.04 14.95 -7.26
CA ALA A 27 3.74 16.13 -6.43
C ALA A 27 2.44 16.82 -6.84
N ALA A 28 2.15 16.86 -8.14
CA ALA A 28 0.95 17.51 -8.67
C ALA A 28 -0.35 16.76 -8.36
N LEU A 29 -0.27 15.48 -8.03
CA LEU A 29 -1.43 14.64 -7.76
C LEU A 29 -1.95 14.73 -6.33
N HIS A 30 -1.16 15.29 -5.41
CA HIS A 30 -1.56 15.42 -4.01
C HIS A 30 -2.63 16.50 -3.83
N ASP A 31 -3.49 16.30 -2.81
CA ASP A 31 -4.49 17.29 -2.41
C ASP A 31 -3.81 18.49 -1.73
N GLU A 32 -4.53 19.62 -1.72
CA GLU A 32 -4.06 20.81 -1.01
C GLU A 32 -4.12 20.59 0.53
N PRO A 33 -3.13 21.05 1.30
CA PRO A 33 -1.91 21.73 0.83
C PRO A 33 -0.92 20.72 0.22
N ARG A 34 -0.56 20.96 -1.04
CA ARG A 34 0.36 20.06 -1.77
C ARG A 34 1.77 20.13 -1.21
N PRO A 35 2.44 18.99 -1.06
CA PRO A 35 3.85 18.99 -0.74
C PRO A 35 4.67 19.59 -1.88
N SER A 36 5.80 20.19 -1.54
CA SER A 36 6.73 20.72 -2.55
C SER A 36 7.39 19.55 -3.31
N ARG A 37 7.92 19.84 -4.50
CA ARG A 37 8.71 18.85 -5.26
C ARG A 37 9.89 18.33 -4.46
N THR A 38 10.55 19.22 -3.71
CA THR A 38 11.69 18.85 -2.87
C THR A 38 11.28 17.83 -1.80
N THR A 39 10.12 18.03 -1.18
CA THR A 39 9.57 17.10 -0.18
C THR A 39 9.26 15.75 -0.82
N VAL A 40 8.57 15.74 -1.96
CA VAL A 40 8.24 14.51 -2.67
C VAL A 40 9.51 13.79 -3.12
N ALA A 41 10.51 14.54 -3.63
CA ALA A 41 11.80 13.97 -4.04
C ALA A 41 12.49 13.23 -2.89
N THR A 42 12.42 13.77 -1.68
CA THR A 42 12.97 13.13 -0.50
C THR A 42 12.28 11.79 -0.21
N PHE A 43 10.94 11.76 -0.26
CA PHE A 43 10.19 10.51 -0.05
C PHE A 43 10.44 9.50 -1.16
N VAL A 44 10.52 9.95 -2.42
CA VAL A 44 10.84 9.08 -3.56
C VAL A 44 12.22 8.43 -3.37
N LYS A 45 13.20 9.19 -2.88
CA LYS A 45 14.52 8.66 -2.58
C LYS A 45 14.46 7.57 -1.50
N PHE A 46 13.69 7.81 -0.43
CA PHE A 46 13.50 6.80 0.61
C PHE A 46 12.82 5.55 0.07
N LEU A 47 11.80 5.71 -0.78
CA LEU A 47 11.11 4.59 -1.40
C LEU A 47 12.03 3.76 -2.29
N GLU A 48 12.90 4.42 -3.05
CA GLU A 48 13.89 3.74 -3.85
C GLU A 48 14.89 2.98 -2.97
N GLN A 49 15.38 3.62 -1.90
CA GLN A 49 16.30 2.98 -0.96
C GLN A 49 15.68 1.77 -0.26
N LYS A 50 14.38 1.82 0.02
CA LYS A 50 13.63 0.72 0.64
C LYS A 50 13.27 -0.40 -0.35
N GLY A 51 13.53 -0.20 -1.63
CA GLY A 51 13.28 -1.21 -2.65
C GLY A 51 11.86 -1.22 -3.22
N TYR A 52 11.10 -0.13 -3.07
CA TYR A 52 9.75 0.00 -3.62
C TYR A 52 9.71 0.59 -5.01
N LEU A 53 10.66 1.45 -5.33
CA LEU A 53 10.77 2.14 -6.62
C LEU A 53 12.13 1.90 -7.23
N ASP A 54 12.17 1.92 -8.55
CA ASP A 54 13.39 2.10 -9.33
C ASP A 54 13.16 3.24 -10.31
N HIS A 55 14.20 3.67 -11.01
CA HIS A 55 14.07 4.77 -11.95
C HIS A 55 14.87 4.52 -13.22
N LYS A 56 14.51 5.27 -14.24
CA LYS A 56 15.27 5.35 -15.50
C LYS A 56 15.37 6.80 -15.92
N ALA A 57 16.45 7.12 -16.65
CA ALA A 57 16.65 8.45 -17.20
C ALA A 57 15.81 8.60 -18.46
N GLU A 58 15.18 9.77 -18.60
CA GLU A 58 14.48 10.20 -19.80
C GLU A 58 14.98 11.57 -20.20
N SER A 59 14.59 12.07 -21.39
CA SER A 59 15.06 13.35 -21.92
C SER A 59 14.79 14.54 -21.01
N THR A 60 13.72 14.46 -20.18
CA THR A 60 13.29 15.56 -19.28
C THR A 60 13.61 15.30 -17.82
N GLY A 61 14.37 14.23 -17.50
CA GLY A 61 14.72 13.90 -16.12
C GLY A 61 14.52 12.43 -15.82
N PHE A 62 14.23 12.11 -14.57
CA PHE A 62 14.06 10.72 -14.13
C PHE A 62 12.57 10.37 -14.00
N ILE A 63 12.24 9.16 -14.46
CA ILE A 63 10.93 8.55 -14.27
C ILE A 63 11.10 7.41 -13.29
N TYR A 64 10.27 7.39 -12.25
CA TYR A 64 10.25 6.34 -11.22
C TYR A 64 9.08 5.41 -11.46
N PHE A 65 9.24 4.15 -11.10
CA PHE A 65 8.19 3.13 -11.28
C PHE A 65 8.24 2.11 -10.16
N PRO A 66 7.08 1.51 -9.81
CA PRO A 66 7.01 0.50 -8.75
C PRO A 66 7.73 -0.78 -9.12
N ILE A 67 8.48 -1.35 -8.17
CA ILE A 67 9.05 -2.70 -8.28
C ILE A 67 8.46 -3.65 -7.25
N ILE A 68 7.65 -3.13 -6.33
CA ILE A 68 6.81 -3.92 -5.41
C ILE A 68 5.36 -3.60 -5.75
N GLU A 69 4.56 -4.63 -6.00
CA GLU A 69 3.14 -4.45 -6.29
C GLU A 69 2.37 -4.06 -5.03
N ARG A 70 1.30 -3.27 -5.20
CA ARG A 70 0.43 -2.87 -4.09
C ARG A 70 -0.11 -4.09 -3.32
N GLU A 71 -0.53 -5.12 -4.04
CA GLU A 71 -1.09 -6.34 -3.44
C GLU A 71 -0.07 -7.01 -2.51
N ASP A 72 1.19 -7.10 -2.93
CA ASP A 72 2.25 -7.70 -2.13
C ASP A 72 2.53 -6.90 -0.86
N TYR A 73 2.53 -5.57 -0.98
CA TYR A 73 2.70 -4.67 0.16
C TYR A 73 1.55 -4.81 1.15
N CYS A 74 0.32 -4.76 0.68
CA CYS A 74 -0.87 -4.87 1.53
C CYS A 74 -0.94 -6.24 2.21
N GLY A 75 -0.65 -7.30 1.46
CA GLY A 75 -0.63 -8.66 2.00
C GLY A 75 0.43 -8.86 3.08
N HIS A 76 1.62 -8.31 2.85
CA HIS A 76 2.70 -8.36 3.83
C HIS A 76 2.31 -7.65 5.14
N ASN A 77 1.71 -6.45 5.03
CA ASN A 77 1.25 -5.69 6.19
C ASN A 77 0.15 -6.43 6.95
N LEU A 78 -0.82 -6.98 6.24
CA LEU A 78 -1.92 -7.72 6.85
C LEU A 78 -1.38 -8.94 7.61
N LYS A 79 -0.49 -9.71 7.00
CA LYS A 79 0.12 -10.87 7.66
C LYS A 79 0.88 -10.46 8.92
N SER A 80 1.58 -9.34 8.89
CA SER A 80 2.30 -8.81 10.04
C SER A 80 1.33 -8.47 11.20
N VAL A 81 0.22 -7.80 10.88
CA VAL A 81 -0.81 -7.47 11.86
C VAL A 81 -1.40 -8.72 12.50
N ILE A 82 -1.73 -9.72 11.68
CA ILE A 82 -2.30 -10.97 12.16
C ILE A 82 -1.34 -11.68 13.12
N ARG A 83 -0.04 -11.75 12.78
CA ARG A 83 0.97 -12.37 13.64
C ARG A 83 1.16 -11.62 14.95
N ARG A 84 1.20 -10.28 14.89
CA ARG A 84 1.58 -9.46 16.05
C ARG A 84 0.43 -9.23 17.03
N TYR A 85 -0.80 -9.12 16.53
CA TYR A 85 -1.94 -8.71 17.33
C TYR A 85 -3.03 -9.76 17.47
N PHE A 86 -3.02 -10.79 16.65
CA PHE A 86 -4.06 -11.83 16.63
C PHE A 86 -3.50 -13.24 16.76
N ASP A 87 -2.31 -13.37 17.35
CA ASP A 87 -1.67 -14.67 17.61
C ASP A 87 -1.56 -15.55 16.36
N ASN A 88 -1.35 -14.94 15.19
CA ASN A 88 -1.29 -15.63 13.90
C ASN A 88 -2.57 -16.44 13.60
N SER A 89 -3.72 -16.00 14.11
CA SER A 89 -5.00 -16.69 13.97
C SER A 89 -5.98 -15.90 13.14
N VAL A 90 -6.35 -16.45 11.98
CA VAL A 90 -7.41 -15.88 11.13
C VAL A 90 -8.74 -15.91 11.87
N GLN A 91 -9.00 -16.95 12.66
CA GLN A 91 -10.21 -17.04 13.46
C GLN A 91 -10.35 -15.87 14.43
N ASN A 92 -9.24 -15.47 15.08
CA ASN A 92 -9.24 -14.32 15.98
C ASN A 92 -9.57 -13.03 15.24
N VAL A 93 -9.06 -12.87 14.01
CA VAL A 93 -9.36 -11.70 13.16
C VAL A 93 -10.86 -11.65 12.85
N VAL A 94 -11.44 -12.76 12.41
CA VAL A 94 -12.86 -12.85 12.07
C VAL A 94 -13.72 -12.56 13.31
N ASN A 95 -13.37 -13.15 14.46
CA ASN A 95 -14.08 -12.90 15.71
C ASN A 95 -14.05 -11.42 16.11
N PHE A 96 -12.91 -10.76 15.93
CA PHE A 96 -12.79 -9.32 16.20
C PHE A 96 -13.72 -8.50 15.31
N LEU A 97 -13.75 -8.79 14.00
CA LEU A 97 -14.59 -8.06 13.05
C LEU A 97 -16.08 -8.23 13.36
N ILE A 98 -16.49 -9.43 13.76
CA ILE A 98 -17.88 -9.70 14.17
C ILE A 98 -18.24 -8.94 15.44
N LYS A 99 -17.36 -8.97 16.45
CA LYS A 99 -17.58 -8.29 17.73
C LYS A 99 -17.59 -6.76 17.61
N SER A 100 -16.90 -6.20 16.63
CA SER A 100 -16.86 -4.74 16.43
C SER A 100 -18.15 -4.18 15.85
N GLU A 101 -19.10 -5.03 15.51
CA GLU A 101 -20.41 -4.68 14.94
C GLU A 101 -20.33 -4.04 13.54
N GLU A 102 -19.14 -3.98 12.94
CA GLU A 102 -18.98 -3.49 11.56
C GLU A 102 -19.51 -4.48 10.53
N TYR A 103 -19.52 -5.76 10.88
CA TYR A 103 -20.00 -6.83 9.99
C TYR A 103 -20.91 -7.78 10.76
N SER A 104 -22.05 -8.14 10.16
CA SER A 104 -22.90 -9.17 10.71
C SER A 104 -22.29 -10.55 10.49
N ASP A 105 -22.77 -11.56 11.23
CA ASP A 105 -22.34 -12.95 11.04
C ASP A 105 -22.58 -13.42 9.60
N ASP A 106 -23.70 -13.05 9.02
CA ASP A 106 -24.06 -13.43 7.64
C ASP A 106 -23.12 -12.77 6.63
N GLU A 107 -22.81 -11.49 6.81
CA GLU A 107 -21.85 -10.77 5.95
C GLU A 107 -20.46 -11.41 6.03
N ALA A 108 -20.00 -11.75 7.23
CA ALA A 108 -18.70 -12.39 7.42
C ALA A 108 -18.64 -13.76 6.75
N LYS A 109 -19.68 -14.57 6.89
CA LYS A 109 -19.79 -15.88 6.23
C LYS A 109 -19.77 -15.75 4.71
N GLU A 110 -20.52 -14.80 4.18
CA GLU A 110 -20.59 -14.56 2.74
C GLU A 110 -19.24 -14.15 2.18
N LEU A 111 -18.53 -13.24 2.86
CA LEU A 111 -17.18 -12.81 2.45
C LEU A 111 -16.20 -13.97 2.43
N ILE A 112 -16.22 -14.82 3.45
CA ILE A 112 -15.35 -16.00 3.53
C ILE A 112 -15.64 -16.96 2.36
N LEU A 113 -16.90 -17.22 2.07
CA LEU A 113 -17.30 -18.10 0.96
C LEU A 113 -16.85 -17.54 -0.39
N GLN A 114 -16.98 -16.22 -0.60
CA GLN A 114 -16.52 -15.57 -1.83
C GLN A 114 -15.02 -15.71 -2.01
N VAL A 115 -14.24 -15.57 -0.94
CA VAL A 115 -12.79 -15.72 -0.99
C VAL A 115 -12.41 -17.15 -1.36
N PHE A 116 -13.07 -18.14 -0.78
CA PHE A 116 -12.84 -19.55 -1.12
C PHE A 116 -13.19 -19.86 -2.58
N ASP A 117 -14.29 -19.33 -3.08
CA ASP A 117 -14.70 -19.54 -4.47
C ASP A 117 -13.67 -18.98 -5.45
N LYS A 118 -13.10 -17.83 -5.16
CA LYS A 118 -12.06 -17.20 -5.99
C LYS A 118 -10.75 -17.98 -6.01
N ARG A 119 -10.49 -18.80 -5.00
CA ARG A 119 -9.27 -19.62 -4.93
C ARG A 119 -9.37 -20.90 -5.74
N LYS A 120 -10.56 -21.28 -6.16
CA LYS A 120 -10.78 -22.40 -7.04
C LYS A 120 -10.63 -21.98 -8.49
#